data_4e874069accd36c669d39d3bc6de07e3
#
_entry.id   4e874069accd36c669d39d3bc6de07e3
#
_cell.length_a   1.000
_cell.length_b   1.000
_cell.length_c   1.000
_cell.angle_alpha   90.00
_cell.angle_beta   90.00
_cell.angle_gamma   90.00
#
_symmetry.space_group_name_H-M   'P 1'
#
loop_
_entity.id
_entity.type
_entity.pdbx_description
1 polymer ?
#
loop_
_entity_poly.entity_id
_entity_poly.type
_entity_poly.pdbx_seq_one_letter_code
_entity_poly.pdbx_strand_id
1 'polypeptide(L)'
;MEPAALIENFEKMLAAGKDNALLRFGLGNAYLSRGQPEKAVEHLTRATELDPGHSASWKQLGKAQAQAGRNDGAIGAYRRGIEAARAKGDKQAEKEMTVFLKRLEKQNPGQD
;
A
#
# COMPACT_ATOMS: atom_id res chain seq x y z
N MET A 1 4.21 16.41 11.98
CA MET A 1 2.73 16.46 12.13
C MET A 1 2.23 15.09 12.54
N GLU A 2 1.36 15.04 13.51
CA GLU A 2 0.79 13.77 13.96
C GLU A 2 -0.14 13.17 12.92
N PRO A 3 -0.26 11.82 12.87
CA PRO A 3 -1.11 11.16 11.88
C PRO A 3 -2.56 11.67 11.87
N ALA A 4 -3.13 11.97 13.03
CA ALA A 4 -4.51 12.48 13.09
C ALA A 4 -4.66 13.81 12.37
N ALA A 5 -3.70 14.73 12.55
CA ALA A 5 -3.73 16.03 11.89
C ALA A 5 -3.49 15.91 10.40
N LEU A 6 -2.61 14.99 9.99
CA LEU A 6 -2.38 14.70 8.57
C LEU A 6 -3.64 14.18 7.90
N ILE A 7 -4.32 13.23 8.56
CA ILE A 7 -5.55 12.65 8.04
C ILE A 7 -6.60 13.74 7.84
N GLU A 8 -6.80 14.58 8.84
CA GLU A 8 -7.77 15.66 8.76
C GLU A 8 -7.48 16.60 7.59
N ASN A 9 -6.22 17.01 7.44
CA ASN A 9 -5.81 17.90 6.36
C ASN A 9 -6.00 17.24 4.99
N PHE A 10 -5.58 15.99 4.84
CA PHE A 10 -5.71 15.26 3.58
C PHE A 10 -7.17 14.99 3.22
N GLU A 11 -8.02 14.69 4.21
CA GLU A 11 -9.44 14.49 3.97
C GLU A 11 -10.11 15.79 3.49
N LYS A 12 -9.70 16.93 4.04
CA LYS A 12 -10.19 18.23 3.57
C LYS A 12 -9.79 18.48 2.12
N MET A 13 -8.56 18.15 1.76
CA MET A 13 -8.08 18.30 0.38
C MET A 13 -8.86 17.40 -0.57
N LEU A 14 -9.11 16.16 -0.16
CA LEU A 14 -9.87 15.22 -0.94
C LEU A 14 -11.31 15.71 -1.14
N ALA A 15 -11.94 16.20 -0.07
CA ALA A 15 -13.29 16.76 -0.12
C ALA A 15 -13.37 17.98 -1.04
N ALA A 16 -12.25 18.71 -1.18
CA ALA A 16 -12.15 19.86 -2.08
C ALA A 16 -11.88 19.46 -3.55
N GLY A 17 -11.89 18.17 -3.84
CA GLY A 17 -11.71 17.67 -5.20
C GLY A 17 -10.27 17.47 -5.65
N LYS A 18 -9.34 17.50 -4.70
CA LYS A 18 -7.90 17.36 -5.02
C LYS A 18 -7.45 15.91 -4.90
N ASP A 19 -8.11 15.03 -5.62
CA ASP A 19 -7.79 13.60 -5.60
C ASP A 19 -6.65 13.29 -6.56
N ASN A 20 -5.55 12.75 -6.02
CA ASN A 20 -4.40 12.33 -6.82
C ASN A 20 -3.65 11.22 -6.08
N ALA A 21 -2.74 10.55 -6.80
CA ALA A 21 -2.01 9.40 -6.25
C ALA A 21 -1.23 9.74 -5.00
N LEU A 22 -0.55 10.89 -4.98
CA LEU A 22 0.28 11.29 -3.85
C LEU A 22 -0.56 11.53 -2.60
N LEU A 23 -1.69 12.20 -2.75
CA LEU A 23 -2.62 12.44 -1.64
C LEU A 23 -3.17 11.13 -1.09
N ARG A 24 -3.57 10.22 -1.96
CA ARG A 24 -4.08 8.92 -1.55
C ARG A 24 -3.02 8.08 -0.86
N PHE A 25 -1.77 8.13 -1.36
CA PHE A 25 -0.64 7.47 -0.71
C PHE A 25 -0.41 8.03 0.70
N GLY A 26 -0.43 9.36 0.83
CA GLY A 26 -0.27 10.02 2.14
C GLY A 26 -1.37 9.62 3.13
N LEU A 27 -2.62 9.61 2.67
CA LEU A 27 -3.75 9.17 3.49
C LEU A 27 -3.60 7.73 3.94
N GLY A 28 -3.25 6.84 3.00
CA GLY A 28 -3.06 5.44 3.30
C GLY A 28 -1.99 5.22 4.36
N ASN A 29 -0.86 5.90 4.23
CA ASN A 29 0.22 5.80 5.20
C ASN A 29 -0.19 6.33 6.57
N ALA A 30 -0.93 7.43 6.60
CA ALA A 30 -1.39 8.00 7.87
C ALA A 30 -2.38 7.07 8.59
N TYR A 31 -3.29 6.45 7.84
CA TYR A 31 -4.21 5.48 8.44
C TYR A 31 -3.48 4.24 8.94
N LEU A 32 -2.47 3.76 8.21
CA LEU A 32 -1.64 2.65 8.69
C LEU A 32 -0.96 3.00 10.01
N SER A 33 -0.40 4.20 10.10
CA SER A 33 0.27 4.67 11.31
C SER A 33 -0.67 4.71 12.51
N ARG A 34 -1.96 4.89 12.26
CA ARG A 34 -2.98 4.92 13.30
C ARG A 34 -3.60 3.56 13.61
N GLY A 35 -3.11 2.51 12.98
CA GLY A 35 -3.66 1.18 13.19
C GLY A 35 -5.04 0.97 12.59
N GLN A 36 -5.32 1.65 11.47
CA GLN A 36 -6.59 1.52 10.77
C GLN A 36 -6.34 0.95 9.36
N PRO A 37 -6.01 -0.34 9.27
CA PRO A 37 -5.58 -0.93 8.00
C PRO A 37 -6.67 -0.99 6.94
N GLU A 38 -7.94 -1.14 7.32
CA GLU A 38 -9.03 -1.20 6.33
C GLU A 38 -9.16 0.12 5.57
N LYS A 39 -9.06 1.25 6.29
CA LYS A 39 -9.08 2.57 5.64
C LYS A 39 -7.83 2.80 4.81
N ALA A 40 -6.69 2.31 5.29
CA ALA A 40 -5.45 2.38 4.53
C ALA A 40 -5.57 1.63 3.21
N VAL A 41 -6.17 0.43 3.23
CA VAL A 41 -6.41 -0.36 2.01
C VAL A 41 -7.22 0.44 0.99
N GLU A 42 -8.29 1.11 1.44
CA GLU A 42 -9.15 1.91 0.56
C GLU A 42 -8.34 2.98 -0.18
N HIS A 43 -7.58 3.78 0.55
CA HIS A 43 -6.82 4.88 -0.06
C HIS A 43 -5.62 4.39 -0.87
N LEU A 44 -4.93 3.35 -0.40
CA LEU A 44 -3.78 2.81 -1.11
C LEU A 44 -4.18 2.07 -2.39
N THR A 45 -5.34 1.42 -2.39
CA THR A 45 -5.88 0.83 -3.61
C THR A 45 -6.09 1.93 -4.66
N ARG A 46 -6.68 3.05 -4.26
CA ARG A 46 -6.89 4.17 -5.17
C ARG A 46 -5.55 4.74 -5.66
N ALA A 47 -4.56 4.83 -4.77
CA ALA A 47 -3.23 5.30 -5.15
C ALA A 47 -2.62 4.43 -6.26
N THR A 48 -2.75 3.10 -6.14
CA THR A 48 -2.21 2.18 -7.16
C THR A 48 -2.99 2.25 -8.47
N GLU A 49 -4.27 2.57 -8.42
CA GLU A 49 -5.06 2.78 -9.63
C GLU A 49 -4.63 4.05 -10.35
N LEU A 50 -4.36 5.10 -9.61
CA LEU A 50 -3.96 6.39 -10.17
C LEU A 50 -2.51 6.40 -10.65
N ASP A 51 -1.63 5.63 -10.01
CA ASP A 51 -0.22 5.53 -10.39
C ASP A 51 0.28 4.10 -10.18
N PRO A 52 0.00 3.19 -11.12
CA PRO A 52 0.38 1.78 -10.97
C PRO A 52 1.87 1.53 -11.00
N GLY A 53 2.67 2.49 -11.44
CA GLY A 53 4.13 2.38 -11.45
C GLY A 53 4.79 2.75 -10.13
N HIS A 54 4.04 3.27 -9.17
CA HIS A 54 4.60 3.71 -7.89
C HIS A 54 4.72 2.52 -6.94
N SER A 55 5.89 1.88 -6.95
CA SER A 55 6.12 0.65 -6.20
C SER A 55 5.88 0.80 -4.70
N ALA A 56 6.16 1.98 -4.13
CA ALA A 56 5.94 2.23 -2.71
C ALA A 56 4.45 2.13 -2.34
N SER A 57 3.54 2.52 -3.23
CA SER A 57 2.10 2.38 -2.99
C SER A 57 1.70 0.91 -2.91
N TRP A 58 2.24 0.08 -3.79
CA TRP A 58 1.99 -1.37 -3.75
C TRP A 58 2.53 -1.99 -2.47
N LYS A 59 3.73 -1.57 -2.03
CA LYS A 59 4.34 -2.08 -0.79
C LYS A 59 3.45 -1.75 0.40
N GLN A 60 3.00 -0.52 0.49
CA GLN A 60 2.14 -0.09 1.61
C GLN A 60 0.77 -0.77 1.53
N LEU A 61 0.23 -0.96 0.32
CA LEU A 61 -1.02 -1.69 0.15
C LEU A 61 -0.89 -3.13 0.64
N GLY A 62 0.21 -3.80 0.27
CA GLY A 62 0.48 -5.15 0.76
C GLY A 62 0.52 -5.21 2.27
N LYS A 63 1.21 -4.26 2.88
CA LYS A 63 1.30 -4.17 4.34
C LYS A 63 -0.08 -3.95 4.97
N ALA A 64 -0.88 -3.05 4.41
CA ALA A 64 -2.22 -2.75 4.92
C ALA A 64 -3.14 -3.97 4.78
N GLN A 65 -3.09 -4.66 3.64
CA GLN A 65 -3.87 -5.87 3.41
C GLN A 65 -3.51 -6.95 4.44
N ALA A 66 -2.21 -7.16 4.67
CA ALA A 66 -1.76 -8.14 5.64
C ALA A 66 -2.26 -7.80 7.05
N GLN A 67 -2.17 -6.53 7.45
CA GLN A 67 -2.65 -6.10 8.75
C GLN A 67 -4.16 -6.23 8.90
N ALA A 68 -4.88 -6.10 7.79
CA ALA A 68 -6.33 -6.29 7.77
C ALA A 68 -6.74 -7.77 7.72
N GLY A 69 -5.77 -8.68 7.73
CA GLY A 69 -6.05 -10.11 7.66
C GLY A 69 -6.37 -10.62 6.27
N ARG A 70 -6.07 -9.84 5.24
CA ARG A 70 -6.37 -10.18 3.84
C ARG A 70 -5.10 -10.64 3.14
N ASN A 71 -4.64 -11.84 3.48
CA ASN A 71 -3.34 -12.33 2.99
C ASN A 71 -3.30 -12.50 1.47
N ASP A 72 -4.39 -12.91 0.84
CA ASP A 72 -4.44 -13.02 -0.62
C ASP A 72 -4.26 -11.66 -1.29
N GLY A 73 -4.93 -10.65 -0.76
CA GLY A 73 -4.78 -9.28 -1.25
C GLY A 73 -3.35 -8.77 -1.08
N ALA A 74 -2.74 -9.07 0.06
CA ALA A 74 -1.35 -8.69 0.33
C ALA A 74 -0.39 -9.34 -0.66
N ILE A 75 -0.57 -10.63 -0.93
CA ILE A 75 0.27 -11.36 -1.89
C ILE A 75 0.16 -10.71 -3.27
N GLY A 76 -1.07 -10.42 -3.71
CA GLY A 76 -1.30 -9.78 -4.99
C GLY A 76 -0.64 -8.41 -5.08
N ALA A 77 -0.76 -7.61 -4.02
CA ALA A 77 -0.17 -6.27 -3.99
C ALA A 77 1.36 -6.33 -4.05
N TYR A 78 1.97 -7.24 -3.30
CA TYR A 78 3.44 -7.38 -3.33
C TYR A 78 3.93 -7.86 -4.70
N ARG A 79 3.22 -8.79 -5.33
CA ARG A 79 3.59 -9.24 -6.68
C ARG A 79 3.56 -8.09 -7.67
N ARG A 80 2.50 -7.27 -7.64
CA ARG A 80 2.40 -6.10 -8.51
C ARG A 80 3.47 -5.07 -8.20
N GLY A 81 3.77 -4.87 -6.91
CA GLY A 81 4.82 -3.95 -6.50
C GLY A 81 6.21 -4.39 -6.95
N ILE A 82 6.48 -5.69 -6.91
CA ILE A 82 7.75 -6.24 -7.40
C ILE A 82 7.90 -5.96 -8.90
N GLU A 83 6.84 -6.18 -9.69
CA GLU A 83 6.85 -5.87 -11.12
C GLU A 83 7.12 -4.37 -11.36
N ALA A 84 6.45 -3.50 -10.60
CA ALA A 84 6.65 -2.05 -10.72
C ALA A 84 8.08 -1.64 -10.38
N ALA A 85 8.64 -2.24 -9.32
CA ALA A 85 10.02 -1.97 -8.91
C ALA A 85 11.02 -2.42 -9.99
N ARG A 86 10.80 -3.60 -10.55
CA ARG A 86 11.64 -4.11 -11.64
C ARG A 86 11.63 -3.20 -12.86
N ALA A 87 10.44 -2.73 -13.23
CA ALA A 87 10.30 -1.84 -14.38
C ALA A 87 11.09 -0.55 -14.22
N LYS A 88 11.27 -0.10 -12.98
CA LYS A 88 12.04 1.13 -12.68
C LYS A 88 13.50 0.84 -12.33
N GLY A 89 13.90 -0.42 -12.23
CA GLY A 89 15.24 -0.78 -11.80
C GLY A 89 15.47 -0.53 -10.31
N ASP A 90 14.42 -0.47 -9.51
CA ASP A 90 14.51 -0.25 -8.06
C ASP A 90 14.71 -1.58 -7.36
N LYS A 91 15.95 -2.01 -7.27
CA LYS A 91 16.31 -3.31 -6.70
C LYS A 91 16.07 -3.40 -5.21
N GLN A 92 16.17 -2.29 -4.50
CA GLN A 92 15.92 -2.25 -3.05
C GLN A 92 14.45 -2.55 -2.76
N ALA A 93 13.54 -1.86 -3.43
CA ALA A 93 12.11 -2.07 -3.26
C ALA A 93 11.70 -3.48 -3.67
N GLU A 94 12.25 -3.98 -4.79
CA GLU A 94 12.00 -5.34 -5.24
C GLU A 94 12.39 -6.36 -4.18
N LYS A 95 13.58 -6.20 -3.61
CA LYS A 95 14.11 -7.11 -2.59
C LYS A 95 13.26 -7.11 -1.33
N GLU A 96 12.87 -5.92 -0.86
CA GLU A 96 12.04 -5.79 0.34
C GLU A 96 10.69 -6.48 0.17
N MET A 97 10.04 -6.24 -0.96
CA MET A 97 8.73 -6.84 -1.22
C MET A 97 8.81 -8.34 -1.43
N THR A 98 9.91 -8.82 -2.03
CA THR A 98 10.14 -10.26 -2.20
C THR A 98 10.21 -10.96 -0.84
N VAL A 99 10.87 -10.35 0.14
CA VAL A 99 10.94 -10.90 1.50
C VAL A 99 9.54 -11.00 2.12
N PHE A 100 8.76 -9.94 2.03
CA PHE A 100 7.40 -9.92 2.58
C PHE A 100 6.50 -10.94 1.89
N LEU A 101 6.61 -11.04 0.56
CA LEU A 101 5.84 -12.01 -0.22
C LEU A 101 6.14 -13.44 0.22
N LYS A 102 7.41 -13.78 0.36
CA LYS A 102 7.82 -15.12 0.78
C LYS A 102 7.30 -15.47 2.17
N ARG A 103 7.29 -14.51 3.09
CA ARG A 103 6.74 -14.73 4.42
C ARG A 103 5.25 -15.07 4.37
N LEU A 104 4.50 -14.35 3.55
CA LEU A 104 3.06 -14.58 3.41
C LEU A 104 2.77 -15.92 2.74
N GLU A 105 3.53 -16.28 1.72
CA GLU A 105 3.39 -17.57 1.04
C GLU A 105 3.69 -18.73 1.98
N LYS A 106 4.66 -18.55 2.87
CA LYS A 106 5.01 -19.56 3.87
C LYS A 106 3.92 -19.71 4.93
N GLN A 107 3.23 -18.62 5.28
CA GLN A 107 2.13 -18.65 6.23
C GLN A 107 0.87 -19.29 5.65
N ASN A 108 0.75 -19.32 4.34
CA ASN A 108 -0.41 -19.86 3.62
C ASN A 108 0.00 -20.97 2.65
N PRO A 109 0.57 -22.08 3.16
CA PRO A 109 1.14 -23.11 2.27
C PRO A 109 0.12 -23.83 1.40
N GLY A 110 -1.16 -23.69 1.66
CA GLY A 110 -2.21 -24.33 0.87
C GLY A 110 -2.72 -23.51 -0.30
N GLN A 111 -2.09 -22.39 -0.61
CA GLN A 111 -2.55 -21.43 -1.62
C GLN A 111 -1.68 -21.36 -2.89
N ASP A 112 -1.11 -22.42 -3.25
CA ASP A 112 -0.28 -22.48 -4.45
C ASP A 112 -1.09 -22.38 -5.72
#